data_abb756ddf46157175ec0c75fa48f61b5
#
_entry.id   abb756ddf46157175ec0c75fa48f61b5
#
_cell.length_a   1.000
_cell.length_b   1.000
_cell.length_c   1.000
_cell.angle_alpha   90.00
_cell.angle_beta   90.00
_cell.angle_gamma   90.00
#
_symmetry.space_group_name_H-M   'P 1'
#
loop_
_entity.id
_entity.type
_entity.pdbx_description
1 polymer ?
#
loop_
_entity_poly.entity_id
_entity_poly.type
_entity_poly.pdbx_seq_one_letter_code
_entity_poly.pdbx_strand_id
1 'polypeptide(L)'
;MGTIKTKGIILVERNMGDFDKMLTMLTPGLGKISCAARGAKRFKSSLLVGSQFLCFGEYVLYKSASTYYINSCEPIEIFYNIRKDLDKLKYASHITKIIMDATDENENAYKILQLYLNTLYMISETDKDLEFVLAVFKLKLMNLLGFTPQIGKCLNCGEQNVEYFSLRDSGFKCSICAKQDKGAIHTTGRNNTSNKVYYAGSNKKSFFF
;
A
#
# COMPACT_ATOMS: atom_id res chain seq x y z
N MET A 1 -15.95 25.70 12.22
CA MET A 1 -15.18 24.79 11.36
C MET A 1 -14.26 23.97 12.26
N GLY A 2 -14.44 22.64 12.30
CA GLY A 2 -13.60 21.78 13.12
C GLY A 2 -12.27 21.49 12.44
N THR A 3 -11.18 21.44 13.21
CA THR A 3 -9.89 20.92 12.77
C THR A 3 -9.84 19.41 12.99
N ILE A 4 -9.24 18.69 12.04
CA ILE A 4 -9.05 17.25 12.11
C ILE A 4 -7.54 16.99 12.21
N LYS A 5 -7.11 16.36 13.31
CA LYS A 5 -5.73 15.89 13.46
C LYS A 5 -5.68 14.42 13.03
N THR A 6 -4.85 14.10 12.04
CA THR A 6 -4.74 12.73 11.51
C THR A 6 -3.32 12.44 11.05
N LYS A 7 -2.92 11.18 11.11
CA LYS A 7 -1.74 10.71 10.38
C LYS A 7 -2.10 10.50 8.92
N GLY A 8 -1.13 10.60 8.03
CA GLY A 8 -1.34 10.35 6.61
C GLY A 8 -0.04 10.33 5.82
N ILE A 9 -0.11 9.80 4.61
CA ILE A 9 1.01 9.78 3.66
C ILE A 9 0.59 10.42 2.34
N ILE A 10 1.47 11.23 1.77
CA ILE A 10 1.24 11.88 0.47
C ILE A 10 1.46 10.87 -0.65
N LEU A 11 0.39 10.55 -1.40
CA LEU A 11 0.42 9.65 -2.55
C LEU A 11 0.76 10.37 -3.84
N VAL A 12 0.27 11.59 -4.02
CA VAL A 12 0.50 12.42 -5.22
C VAL A 12 0.62 13.88 -4.82
N GLU A 13 1.55 14.57 -5.45
CA GLU A 13 1.64 16.04 -5.39
C GLU A 13 1.50 16.64 -6.78
N ARG A 14 0.72 17.70 -6.89
CA ARG A 14 0.52 18.48 -8.11
C ARG A 14 0.66 19.97 -7.80
N ASN A 15 1.40 20.69 -8.63
CA ASN A 15 1.48 22.14 -8.50
C ASN A 15 0.13 22.78 -8.81
N MET A 16 -0.25 23.76 -7.99
CA MET A 16 -1.43 24.58 -8.17
C MET A 16 -1.01 26.05 -8.07
N GLY A 17 -0.86 26.70 -9.22
CA GLY A 17 -0.28 28.04 -9.29
C GLY A 17 1.18 28.11 -8.85
N ASP A 18 1.62 29.31 -8.43
CA ASP A 18 3.03 29.58 -8.17
C ASP A 18 3.54 28.98 -6.84
N PHE A 19 2.70 29.00 -5.81
CA PHE A 19 3.13 28.67 -4.45
C PHE A 19 2.37 27.53 -3.80
N ASP A 20 1.27 27.06 -4.37
CA ASP A 20 0.38 26.08 -3.79
C ASP A 20 0.57 24.71 -4.41
N LYS A 21 0.14 23.67 -3.68
CA LYS A 21 0.06 22.29 -4.17
C LYS A 21 -1.34 21.72 -3.90
N MET A 22 -1.81 20.89 -4.82
CA MET A 22 -2.91 19.95 -4.59
C MET A 22 -2.31 18.58 -4.32
N LEU A 23 -2.67 17.97 -3.21
CA LEU A 23 -2.14 16.71 -2.74
C LEU A 23 -3.24 15.66 -2.70
N THR A 24 -2.89 14.42 -3.05
CA THR A 24 -3.68 13.24 -2.70
C THR A 24 -3.02 12.57 -1.52
N MET A 25 -3.74 12.39 -0.43
CA MET A 25 -3.24 11.82 0.83
C MET A 25 -4.06 10.59 1.22
N LEU A 26 -3.39 9.54 1.70
CA LEU A 26 -4.05 8.41 2.36
C LEU A 26 -3.99 8.60 3.87
N THR A 27 -5.14 8.54 4.50
CA THR A 27 -5.31 8.65 5.96
C THR A 27 -5.99 7.40 6.52
N PRO A 28 -5.80 7.05 7.79
CA PRO A 28 -6.40 5.84 8.36
C PRO A 28 -7.93 5.91 8.45
N GLY A 29 -8.50 7.07 8.77
CA GLY A 29 -9.93 7.21 9.05
C GLY A 29 -10.76 7.91 7.97
N LEU A 30 -10.11 8.72 7.11
CA LEU A 30 -10.80 9.43 6.03
C LEU A 30 -10.55 8.78 4.65
N GLY A 31 -9.74 7.68 4.60
CA GLY A 31 -9.36 7.05 3.35
C GLY A 31 -8.46 7.93 2.49
N LYS A 32 -8.63 7.86 1.18
CA LYS A 32 -7.91 8.66 0.19
C LYS A 32 -8.61 10.01 0.01
N ILE A 33 -7.99 11.10 0.44
CA ILE A 33 -8.54 12.45 0.35
C ILE A 33 -7.71 13.37 -0.53
N SER A 34 -8.37 14.36 -1.13
CA SER A 34 -7.71 15.48 -1.82
C SER A 34 -7.61 16.67 -0.87
N CYS A 35 -6.41 17.25 -0.76
CA CYS A 35 -6.18 18.39 0.12
C CYS A 35 -5.29 19.45 -0.53
N ALA A 36 -5.61 20.71 -0.28
CA ALA A 36 -4.82 21.85 -0.74
C ALA A 36 -3.78 22.24 0.31
N ALA A 37 -2.54 22.41 -0.12
CA ALA A 37 -1.42 22.88 0.69
C ALA A 37 -1.02 24.27 0.20
N ARG A 38 -1.61 25.31 0.82
CA ARG A 38 -1.35 26.71 0.46
C ARG A 38 0.05 27.16 0.87
N GLY A 39 0.75 27.83 -0.02
CA GLY A 39 2.12 28.31 0.23
C GLY A 39 3.15 27.20 0.39
N ALA A 40 2.83 25.94 0.06
CA ALA A 40 3.72 24.79 0.28
C ALA A 40 5.05 24.87 -0.48
N LYS A 41 5.11 25.64 -1.56
CA LYS A 41 6.32 25.87 -2.38
C LYS A 41 7.15 27.06 -1.92
N ARG A 42 6.70 27.86 -0.95
CA ARG A 42 7.47 28.99 -0.45
C ARG A 42 8.67 28.50 0.34
N PHE A 43 9.82 29.13 0.16
CA PHE A 43 11.11 28.72 0.75
C PHE A 43 11.05 28.55 2.30
N LYS A 44 10.28 29.39 3.01
CA LYS A 44 10.12 29.32 4.47
C LYS A 44 8.83 28.61 4.91
N SER A 45 8.21 27.83 4.02
CA SER A 45 6.96 27.14 4.35
C SER A 45 7.21 25.95 5.29
N SER A 46 6.46 25.86 6.37
CA SER A 46 6.42 24.68 7.24
C SER A 46 5.87 23.43 6.50
N LEU A 47 5.17 23.63 5.38
CA LEU A 47 4.62 22.55 4.57
C LEU A 47 5.57 22.06 3.48
N LEU A 48 6.77 22.68 3.32
CA LEU A 48 7.68 22.36 2.21
C LEU A 48 8.06 20.88 2.18
N VAL A 49 8.39 20.29 3.32
CA VAL A 49 8.72 18.86 3.44
C VAL A 49 7.46 18.01 3.51
N GLY A 50 6.49 18.41 4.33
CA GLY A 50 5.24 17.66 4.56
C GLY A 50 4.34 17.53 3.35
N SER A 51 4.55 18.33 2.29
CA SER A 51 3.79 18.26 1.04
C SER A 51 4.48 17.48 -0.08
N GLN A 52 5.55 16.77 0.22
CA GLN A 52 6.29 15.98 -0.77
C GLN A 52 5.72 14.57 -0.91
N PHE A 53 5.85 14.00 -2.11
CA PHE A 53 5.53 12.59 -2.38
C PHE A 53 6.21 11.66 -1.36
N LEU A 54 5.49 10.65 -0.86
CA LEU A 54 5.90 9.69 0.17
C LEU A 54 6.18 10.30 1.56
N CYS A 55 5.88 11.57 1.81
CA CYS A 55 5.98 12.09 3.17
C CYS A 55 4.84 11.53 4.03
N PHE A 56 5.21 10.76 5.06
CA PHE A 56 4.31 10.32 6.13
C PHE A 56 4.47 11.25 7.32
N GLY A 57 3.36 11.72 7.89
CA GLY A 57 3.39 12.66 9.01
C GLY A 57 2.06 12.80 9.73
N GLU A 58 2.06 13.63 10.77
CA GLU A 58 0.84 14.11 11.41
C GLU A 58 0.39 15.41 10.76
N TYR A 59 -0.85 15.45 10.31
CA TYR A 59 -1.45 16.57 9.59
C TYR A 59 -2.60 17.15 10.39
N VAL A 60 -2.65 18.47 10.46
CA VAL A 60 -3.81 19.22 10.95
C VAL A 60 -4.54 19.76 9.72
N LEU A 61 -5.75 19.25 9.51
CA LEU A 61 -6.60 19.57 8.37
C LEU A 61 -7.80 20.40 8.81
N TYR A 62 -8.34 21.22 7.92
CA TYR A 62 -9.69 21.74 8.05
C TYR A 62 -10.45 21.52 6.73
N LYS A 63 -11.76 21.30 6.83
CA LYS A 63 -12.63 21.10 5.68
C LYS A 63 -13.39 22.38 5.39
N SER A 64 -13.33 22.86 4.13
CA SER A 64 -14.14 23.96 3.64
C SER A 64 -14.87 23.52 2.38
N ALA A 65 -16.18 23.53 2.42
CA ALA A 65 -17.03 22.91 1.39
C ALA A 65 -16.63 21.43 1.18
N SER A 66 -16.22 21.07 -0.02
CA SER A 66 -15.79 19.70 -0.39
C SER A 66 -14.28 19.49 -0.30
N THR A 67 -13.48 20.51 0.02
CA THR A 67 -12.02 20.44 -0.04
C THR A 67 -11.41 20.46 1.34
N TYR A 68 -10.42 19.59 1.58
CA TYR A 68 -9.56 19.64 2.75
C TYR A 68 -8.39 20.60 2.50
N TYR A 69 -7.98 21.30 3.55
CA TYR A 69 -6.82 22.18 3.53
C TYR A 69 -5.85 21.76 4.65
N ILE A 70 -4.57 21.73 4.33
CA ILE A 70 -3.52 21.46 5.33
C ILE A 70 -3.19 22.78 6.04
N ASN A 71 -3.40 22.80 7.35
CA ASN A 71 -3.01 23.90 8.22
C ASN A 71 -1.55 23.77 8.67
N SER A 72 -1.17 22.58 9.11
CA SER A 72 0.21 22.24 9.51
C SER A 72 0.50 20.77 9.28
N CYS A 73 1.78 20.45 9.21
CA CYS A 73 2.28 19.09 9.11
C CYS A 73 3.53 18.94 9.97
N GLU A 74 3.60 17.83 10.68
CA GLU A 74 4.79 17.34 11.37
C GLU A 74 5.24 16.05 10.67
N PRO A 75 6.31 16.11 9.82
CA PRO A 75 6.83 14.93 9.13
C PRO A 75 7.38 13.91 10.14
N ILE A 76 7.02 12.62 9.94
CA ILE A 76 7.52 11.49 10.73
C ILE A 76 8.55 10.72 9.93
N GLU A 77 8.25 10.44 8.65
CA GLU A 77 9.12 9.69 7.76
C GLU A 77 8.97 10.22 6.32
N ILE A 78 10.09 10.38 5.63
CA ILE A 78 10.12 10.90 4.24
C ILE A 78 10.62 9.88 3.22
N PHE A 79 11.01 8.68 3.67
CA PHE A 79 11.54 7.60 2.84
C PHE A 79 12.66 8.06 1.90
N TYR A 80 13.64 8.77 2.45
CA TYR A 80 14.68 9.44 1.67
C TYR A 80 15.49 8.47 0.80
N ASN A 81 15.77 7.25 1.30
CA ASN A 81 16.53 6.24 0.57
C ASN A 81 15.82 5.77 -0.71
N ILE A 82 14.47 5.78 -0.74
CA ILE A 82 13.70 5.48 -1.95
C ILE A 82 13.99 6.51 -3.05
N ARG A 83 14.16 7.79 -2.68
CA ARG A 83 14.38 8.88 -3.65
C ARG A 83 15.78 8.88 -4.26
N LYS A 84 16.75 8.24 -3.61
CA LYS A 84 18.15 8.15 -4.09
C LYS A 84 18.37 7.03 -5.10
N ASP A 85 17.44 6.07 -5.17
CA ASP A 85 17.54 4.88 -5.98
C ASP A 85 16.36 4.82 -6.96
N LEU A 86 16.68 4.78 -8.27
CA LEU A 86 15.66 4.83 -9.33
C LEU A 86 14.78 3.58 -9.33
N ASP A 87 15.36 2.41 -9.05
CA ASP A 87 14.60 1.17 -9.00
C ASP A 87 13.67 1.16 -7.78
N LYS A 88 14.16 1.54 -6.60
CA LYS A 88 13.31 1.69 -5.39
C LYS A 88 12.18 2.69 -5.65
N LEU A 89 12.46 3.82 -6.30
CA LEU A 89 11.45 4.83 -6.63
C LEU A 89 10.39 4.31 -7.61
N LYS A 90 10.81 3.55 -8.63
CA LYS A 90 9.91 2.89 -9.60
C LYS A 90 8.94 1.94 -8.91
N TYR A 91 9.44 1.06 -8.02
CA TYR A 91 8.59 0.11 -7.29
C TYR A 91 7.66 0.81 -6.30
N ALA A 92 8.15 1.80 -5.54
CA ALA A 92 7.34 2.60 -4.64
C ALA A 92 6.22 3.35 -5.39
N SER A 93 6.53 3.94 -6.55
CA SER A 93 5.54 4.62 -7.39
C SER A 93 4.49 3.65 -7.95
N HIS A 94 4.89 2.44 -8.35
CA HIS A 94 3.96 1.41 -8.81
C HIS A 94 3.02 0.96 -7.68
N ILE A 95 3.56 0.72 -6.48
CA ILE A 95 2.76 0.38 -5.29
C ILE A 95 1.81 1.51 -4.92
N THR A 96 2.27 2.76 -4.97
CA THR A 96 1.43 3.94 -4.74
C THR A 96 0.23 3.98 -5.69
N LYS A 97 0.44 3.67 -6.97
CA LYS A 97 -0.64 3.60 -7.95
C LYS A 97 -1.67 2.53 -7.59
N ILE A 98 -1.21 1.33 -7.19
CA ILE A 98 -2.11 0.26 -6.74
C ILE A 98 -2.93 0.70 -5.51
N ILE A 99 -2.31 1.38 -4.54
CA ILE A 99 -3.00 1.92 -3.37
C ILE A 99 -4.06 2.95 -3.78
N MET A 100 -3.73 3.84 -4.73
CA MET A 100 -4.69 4.83 -5.23
C MET A 100 -5.92 4.20 -5.88
N ASP A 101 -5.72 3.07 -6.59
CA ASP A 101 -6.80 2.34 -7.25
C ASP A 101 -7.62 1.49 -6.26
N ALA A 102 -7.02 1.10 -5.13
CA ALA A 102 -7.61 0.22 -4.12
C ALA A 102 -8.27 0.94 -2.94
N THR A 103 -8.24 2.27 -2.89
CA THR A 103 -8.75 3.06 -1.76
C THR A 103 -9.65 4.19 -2.21
N ASP A 104 -10.74 4.44 -1.45
CA ASP A 104 -11.69 5.52 -1.69
C ASP A 104 -11.78 6.51 -0.53
N GLU A 105 -12.50 7.61 -0.74
CA GLU A 105 -12.73 8.63 0.29
C GLU A 105 -13.78 8.12 1.30
N ASN A 106 -13.63 8.51 2.56
CA ASN A 106 -14.48 8.14 3.69
C ASN A 106 -14.50 6.65 4.05
N GLU A 107 -13.48 5.90 3.62
CA GLU A 107 -13.30 4.52 4.01
C GLU A 107 -12.23 4.37 5.09
N ASN A 108 -12.37 3.33 5.93
CA ASN A 108 -11.33 2.98 6.89
C ASN A 108 -10.16 2.30 6.18
N ALA A 109 -9.10 3.06 5.94
CA ALA A 109 -7.90 2.58 5.26
C ALA A 109 -6.74 2.23 6.23
N TYR A 110 -7.00 2.08 7.54
CA TYR A 110 -5.96 1.84 8.54
C TYR A 110 -5.04 0.67 8.18
N LYS A 111 -5.61 -0.51 7.88
CA LYS A 111 -4.84 -1.72 7.55
C LYS A 111 -4.09 -1.58 6.23
N ILE A 112 -4.67 -0.90 5.26
CA ILE A 112 -4.04 -0.64 3.95
C ILE A 112 -2.88 0.33 4.13
N LEU A 113 -3.06 1.43 4.87
CA LEU A 113 -1.99 2.38 5.20
C LEU A 113 -0.84 1.69 5.94
N GLN A 114 -1.14 0.83 6.92
CA GLN A 114 -0.14 0.05 7.65
C GLN A 114 0.65 -0.89 6.73
N LEU A 115 -0.04 -1.62 5.84
CA LEU A 115 0.62 -2.47 4.84
C LEU A 115 1.52 -1.64 3.92
N TYR A 116 1.04 -0.48 3.46
CA TYR A 116 1.78 0.41 2.58
C TYR A 116 3.06 0.93 3.23
N LEU A 117 2.97 1.49 4.44
CA LEU A 117 4.12 2.01 5.18
C LEU A 117 5.18 0.93 5.45
N ASN A 118 4.75 -0.26 5.87
CA ASN A 118 5.66 -1.39 6.08
C ASN A 118 6.35 -1.83 4.78
N THR A 119 5.65 -1.76 3.65
CA THR A 119 6.22 -2.10 2.35
C THR A 119 7.24 -1.04 1.89
N LEU A 120 6.92 0.25 2.06
CA LEU A 120 7.87 1.34 1.77
C LEU A 120 9.12 1.23 2.66
N TYR A 121 8.95 0.89 3.94
CA TYR A 121 10.09 0.65 4.83
C TYR A 121 10.96 -0.51 4.34
N MET A 122 10.35 -1.62 3.91
CA MET A 122 11.10 -2.76 3.34
C MET A 122 11.88 -2.37 2.09
N ILE A 123 11.29 -1.55 1.20
CA ILE A 123 11.97 -1.03 0.00
C ILE A 123 13.11 -0.08 0.39
N SER A 124 12.88 0.82 1.37
CA SER A 124 13.84 1.82 1.81
C SER A 124 15.08 1.21 2.46
N GLU A 125 14.86 0.33 3.45
CA GLU A 125 15.87 -0.07 4.44
C GLU A 125 16.44 -1.48 4.22
N THR A 126 16.00 -2.21 3.21
CA THR A 126 16.49 -3.56 2.96
C THR A 126 16.96 -3.76 1.52
N ASP A 127 17.89 -4.71 1.34
CA ASP A 127 18.38 -5.15 0.02
C ASP A 127 17.61 -6.36 -0.51
N LYS A 128 16.36 -6.52 -0.11
CA LYS A 128 15.51 -7.60 -0.61
C LYS A 128 15.15 -7.36 -2.07
N ASP A 129 14.96 -8.45 -2.79
CA ASP A 129 14.46 -8.43 -4.15
C ASP A 129 13.13 -7.65 -4.21
N LEU A 130 13.14 -6.56 -4.97
CA LEU A 130 12.00 -5.64 -5.09
C LEU A 130 10.79 -6.30 -5.76
N GLU A 131 11.00 -7.25 -6.68
CA GLU A 131 9.91 -8.02 -7.29
C GLU A 131 9.23 -8.92 -6.26
N PHE A 132 10.02 -9.55 -5.40
CA PHE A 132 9.48 -10.35 -4.29
C PHE A 132 8.70 -9.48 -3.32
N VAL A 133 9.21 -8.31 -2.93
CA VAL A 133 8.50 -7.36 -2.04
C VAL A 133 7.17 -6.94 -2.66
N LEU A 134 7.17 -6.62 -3.97
CA LEU A 134 5.95 -6.26 -4.71
C LEU A 134 4.94 -7.41 -4.75
N ALA A 135 5.38 -8.64 -5.01
CA ALA A 135 4.50 -9.82 -5.02
C ALA A 135 3.84 -10.04 -3.66
N VAL A 136 4.63 -9.98 -2.57
CA VAL A 136 4.12 -10.11 -1.20
C VAL A 136 3.13 -8.98 -0.86
N PHE A 137 3.42 -7.75 -1.26
CA PHE A 137 2.52 -6.61 -1.09
C PHE A 137 1.17 -6.85 -1.78
N LYS A 138 1.18 -7.24 -3.08
CA LYS A 138 -0.03 -7.49 -3.86
C LYS A 138 -0.90 -8.56 -3.21
N LEU A 139 -0.32 -9.67 -2.80
CA LEU A 139 -1.04 -10.76 -2.16
C LEU A 139 -1.65 -10.36 -0.80
N LYS A 140 -0.91 -9.59 0.02
CA LYS A 140 -1.43 -9.06 1.29
C LYS A 140 -2.55 -8.05 1.06
N LEU A 141 -2.42 -7.19 0.06
CA LEU A 141 -3.47 -6.24 -0.29
C LEU A 141 -4.74 -6.96 -0.77
N MET A 142 -4.62 -7.96 -1.65
CA MET A 142 -5.77 -8.79 -2.07
C MET A 142 -6.49 -9.40 -0.87
N ASN A 143 -5.74 -9.91 0.11
CA ASN A 143 -6.34 -10.44 1.35
C ASN A 143 -7.09 -9.36 2.14
N LEU A 144 -6.53 -8.15 2.28
CA LEU A 144 -7.20 -7.04 2.96
C LEU A 144 -8.48 -6.59 2.24
N LEU A 145 -8.49 -6.70 0.91
CA LEU A 145 -9.66 -6.38 0.06
C LEU A 145 -10.70 -7.52 -0.01
N GLY A 146 -10.47 -8.65 0.70
CA GLY A 146 -11.38 -9.78 0.72
C GLY A 146 -11.19 -10.81 -0.40
N PHE A 147 -10.19 -10.63 -1.27
CA PHE A 147 -9.86 -11.55 -2.37
C PHE A 147 -8.78 -12.56 -1.98
N THR A 148 -9.02 -13.32 -0.91
CA THR A 148 -8.05 -14.30 -0.41
C THR A 148 -8.10 -15.58 -1.25
N PRO A 149 -7.04 -15.96 -1.98
CA PRO A 149 -7.01 -17.25 -2.67
C PRO A 149 -7.02 -18.41 -1.68
N GLN A 150 -7.72 -19.49 -2.05
CA GLN A 150 -7.71 -20.72 -1.26
C GLN A 150 -6.39 -21.46 -1.50
N ILE A 151 -5.50 -21.49 -0.51
CA ILE A 151 -4.13 -21.99 -0.66
C ILE A 151 -3.81 -23.26 0.14
N GLY A 152 -4.68 -23.67 1.07
CA GLY A 152 -4.38 -24.76 2.00
C GLY A 152 -4.82 -26.15 1.55
N LYS A 153 -5.70 -26.25 0.55
CA LYS A 153 -6.30 -27.51 0.08
C LYS A 153 -6.88 -27.37 -1.31
N CYS A 154 -7.09 -28.49 -1.98
CA CYS A 154 -7.73 -28.53 -3.28
C CYS A 154 -9.16 -27.98 -3.22
N LEU A 155 -9.48 -27.03 -4.11
CA LEU A 155 -10.81 -26.42 -4.19
C LEU A 155 -11.93 -27.42 -4.47
N ASN A 156 -11.63 -28.51 -5.22
CA ASN A 156 -12.64 -29.45 -5.68
C ASN A 156 -12.83 -30.63 -4.70
N CYS A 157 -11.76 -31.25 -4.22
CA CYS A 157 -11.82 -32.47 -3.42
C CYS A 157 -11.31 -32.35 -1.99
N GLY A 158 -10.74 -31.19 -1.61
CA GLY A 158 -10.21 -30.98 -0.26
C GLY A 158 -8.83 -31.59 0.00
N GLU A 159 -8.20 -32.27 -0.98
CA GLU A 159 -6.86 -32.85 -0.89
C GLU A 159 -5.83 -31.79 -0.46
N GLN A 160 -4.97 -32.14 0.49
CA GLN A 160 -3.95 -31.23 1.02
C GLN A 160 -2.73 -31.10 0.11
N ASN A 161 -2.43 -32.15 -0.68
CA ASN A 161 -1.33 -32.09 -1.63
C ASN A 161 -1.77 -31.37 -2.90
N VAL A 162 -1.45 -30.09 -2.97
CA VAL A 162 -1.84 -29.18 -4.06
C VAL A 162 -0.60 -28.69 -4.80
N GLU A 163 -0.60 -28.82 -6.11
CA GLU A 163 0.52 -28.48 -6.98
C GLU A 163 0.14 -27.54 -8.13
N TYR A 164 -1.14 -27.27 -8.33
CA TYR A 164 -1.63 -26.43 -9.42
C TYR A 164 -2.45 -25.27 -8.87
N PHE A 165 -2.24 -24.08 -9.43
CA PHE A 165 -3.04 -22.90 -9.15
C PHE A 165 -4.01 -22.61 -10.30
N SER A 166 -5.29 -22.55 -10.00
CA SER A 166 -6.34 -22.19 -10.94
C SER A 166 -6.58 -20.68 -10.90
N LEU A 167 -6.27 -19.99 -11.99
CA LEU A 167 -6.58 -18.55 -12.11
C LEU A 167 -8.10 -18.32 -12.16
N ARG A 168 -8.84 -19.23 -12.80
CA ARG A 168 -10.30 -19.12 -12.93
C ARG A 168 -11.00 -19.24 -11.59
N ASP A 169 -10.59 -20.21 -10.79
CA ASP A 169 -11.27 -20.53 -9.51
C ASP A 169 -10.56 -19.88 -8.31
N SER A 170 -9.49 -19.10 -8.58
CA SER A 170 -8.71 -18.34 -7.56
C SER A 170 -8.22 -19.19 -6.40
N GLY A 171 -7.66 -20.38 -6.69
CA GLY A 171 -7.14 -21.25 -5.66
C GLY A 171 -6.42 -22.49 -6.17
N PHE A 172 -5.94 -23.30 -5.24
CA PHE A 172 -5.13 -24.47 -5.55
C PHE A 172 -5.97 -25.72 -5.87
N LYS A 173 -5.43 -26.57 -6.74
CA LYS A 173 -5.96 -27.89 -7.12
C LYS A 173 -4.88 -28.97 -6.99
N CYS A 174 -5.29 -30.19 -6.66
CA CYS A 174 -4.44 -31.36 -6.74
C CYS A 174 -4.22 -31.77 -8.22
N SER A 175 -3.26 -32.65 -8.46
CA SER A 175 -2.92 -33.13 -9.81
C SER A 175 -4.08 -33.79 -10.57
N ILE A 176 -5.03 -34.40 -9.84
CA ILE A 176 -6.20 -35.04 -10.44
C ILE A 176 -7.21 -34.00 -10.89
N CYS A 177 -7.58 -33.06 -10.01
CA CYS A 177 -8.59 -32.04 -10.31
C CYS A 177 -8.09 -30.98 -11.32
N ALA A 178 -6.79 -30.74 -11.36
CA ALA A 178 -6.19 -29.82 -12.33
C ALA A 178 -6.29 -30.31 -13.79
N LYS A 179 -6.41 -31.61 -14.04
CA LYS A 179 -6.58 -32.16 -15.39
C LYS A 179 -7.85 -31.65 -16.09
N GLN A 180 -8.85 -31.26 -15.34
CA GLN A 180 -10.11 -30.68 -15.85
C GLN A 180 -10.05 -29.18 -16.08
N ASP A 181 -8.94 -28.53 -15.66
CA ASP A 181 -8.73 -27.08 -15.77
C ASP A 181 -7.54 -26.77 -16.68
N LYS A 182 -7.83 -26.52 -17.96
CA LYS A 182 -6.79 -26.22 -18.97
C LYS A 182 -5.97 -24.96 -18.68
N GLY A 183 -6.44 -24.09 -17.75
CA GLY A 183 -5.77 -22.87 -17.32
C GLY A 183 -5.03 -23.00 -15.99
N ALA A 184 -4.99 -24.19 -15.39
CA ALA A 184 -4.27 -24.41 -14.14
C ALA A 184 -2.74 -24.38 -14.36
N ILE A 185 -2.04 -23.59 -13.58
CA ILE A 185 -0.59 -23.41 -13.65
C ILE A 185 0.07 -24.32 -12.63
N HIS A 186 1.01 -25.17 -13.09
CA HIS A 186 1.81 -25.99 -12.18
C HIS A 186 2.74 -25.10 -11.34
N THR A 187 2.69 -25.28 -10.02
CA THR A 187 3.51 -24.51 -9.08
C THR A 187 4.54 -25.45 -8.47
N THR A 188 5.82 -25.19 -8.72
CA THR A 188 6.91 -26.00 -8.17
C THR A 188 6.96 -25.90 -6.64
N GLY A 189 7.20 -27.01 -5.94
CA GLY A 189 7.08 -27.25 -4.48
C GLY A 189 7.84 -26.36 -3.49
N ARG A 190 8.43 -25.23 -3.92
CA ARG A 190 8.91 -24.16 -3.02
C ARG A 190 7.76 -23.38 -2.36
N ASN A 191 6.55 -23.58 -2.81
CA ASN A 191 5.37 -22.82 -2.36
C ASN A 191 4.84 -23.22 -0.98
N ASN A 192 5.16 -24.41 -0.47
CA ASN A 192 4.79 -24.83 0.88
C ASN A 192 5.54 -24.05 1.98
N THR A 193 6.74 -23.53 1.67
CA THR A 193 7.51 -22.67 2.61
C THR A 193 7.04 -21.22 2.56
N SER A 194 6.57 -20.77 1.40
CA SER A 194 5.99 -19.43 1.20
C SER A 194 4.70 -19.24 1.99
N ASN A 195 3.90 -20.29 2.18
CA ASN A 195 2.70 -20.26 3.02
C ASN A 195 3.03 -19.95 4.49
N LYS A 196 4.15 -20.48 5.04
CA LYS A 196 4.61 -20.14 6.40
C LYS A 196 5.12 -18.70 6.50
N VAL A 197 5.76 -18.18 5.46
CA VAL A 197 6.22 -16.79 5.41
C VAL A 197 5.04 -15.81 5.34
N TYR A 198 3.95 -16.19 4.67
CA TYR A 198 2.72 -15.41 4.58
C TYR A 198 2.07 -15.17 5.94
N TYR A 199 1.96 -16.21 6.77
CA TYR A 199 1.37 -16.12 8.11
C TYR A 199 2.34 -15.55 9.16
N ALA A 200 3.64 -15.78 9.03
CA ALA A 200 4.64 -15.26 9.96
C ALA A 200 4.84 -13.74 9.86
N GLY A 201 4.49 -13.12 8.71
CA GLY A 201 4.57 -11.67 8.52
C GLY A 201 3.44 -10.88 9.20
N SER A 202 2.39 -11.54 9.69
CA SER A 202 1.25 -10.88 10.35
C SER A 202 1.55 -10.43 11.80
N ASN A 203 2.60 -10.95 12.43
CA ASN A 203 2.92 -10.70 13.84
C ASN A 203 4.15 -9.81 14.10
N LYS A 204 4.76 -9.21 13.08
CA LYS A 204 5.84 -8.23 13.33
C LYS A 204 5.25 -6.86 13.61
N LYS A 205 5.69 -6.28 14.72
CA LYS A 205 5.36 -4.94 15.21
C LYS A 205 5.32 -3.94 14.04
N SER A 206 4.23 -3.21 13.94
CA SER A 206 4.10 -2.05 13.08
C SER A 206 5.13 -1.00 13.52
N PHE A 207 6.02 -0.59 12.63
CA PHE A 207 7.06 0.39 12.92
C PHE A 207 6.53 1.82 13.07
N PHE A 208 5.28 2.09 12.67
CA PHE A 208 4.73 3.45 12.57
C PHE A 208 3.44 3.70 13.35
N PHE A 209 2.93 2.72 14.11
CA PHE A 209 1.71 2.86 14.92
C PHE A 209 1.93 2.41 16.37
#